data_2ee3c5ca54c4fd7a1eba3d2ba4ef59f8
#
_entry.id   2ee3c5ca54c4fd7a1eba3d2ba4ef59f8
#
_cell.length_a   1.000
_cell.length_b   1.000
_cell.length_c   1.000
_cell.angle_alpha   90.00
_cell.angle_beta   90.00
_cell.angle_gamma   90.00
#
_symmetry.space_group_name_H-M   'P 1'
#
loop_
_entity.id
_entity.type
_entity.pdbx_description
1 polymer ?
#
loop_
_entity_poly.entity_id
_entity_poly.type
_entity_poly.pdbx_seq_one_letter_code
_entity_poly.pdbx_strand_id
1 'polypeptide(L)'
;MIKLRDISNVNPEEFDEVWIICRSIKKLDRTILDNPKVKHVPDLSPSMELFYAYRKWANQGVWNTFLWNEKYVPNFLEQMRNDVKAKTYLQQLTDESKSKNIALVCFCRDEKMCHRSIVGGILYHMGASIEIKDSYEGYHI
;
A
#
# COMPACT_ATOMS: atom_id res chain seq x y z
N MET A 1 2.85 14.96 -4.85
CA MET A 1 3.67 13.73 -5.03
C MET A 1 3.35 12.69 -3.95
N ILE A 2 3.25 11.45 -4.34
CA ILE A 2 3.03 10.33 -3.43
C ILE A 2 4.37 9.77 -2.96
N LYS A 3 4.47 9.47 -1.66
CA LYS A 3 5.64 8.83 -1.06
C LYS A 3 5.20 7.65 -0.22
N LEU A 4 5.94 6.54 -0.32
CA LEU A 4 5.72 5.37 0.53
C LEU A 4 6.45 5.56 1.85
N ARG A 5 5.79 5.30 2.95
CA ARG A 5 6.37 5.47 4.30
C ARG A 5 5.98 4.32 5.21
N ASP A 6 6.82 4.06 6.21
CA ASP A 6 6.49 3.19 7.33
C ASP A 6 5.64 4.00 8.32
N ILE A 7 4.59 3.40 8.86
CA ILE A 7 3.69 4.08 9.79
C ILE A 7 4.42 4.59 11.04
N SER A 8 5.49 3.93 11.45
CA SER A 8 6.27 4.33 12.62
C SER A 8 7.12 5.58 12.38
N ASN A 9 7.35 5.95 11.12
CA ASN A 9 8.25 7.04 10.74
C ASN A 9 7.54 8.19 10.02
N VAL A 10 6.23 8.09 9.82
CA VAL A 10 5.50 9.13 9.11
C VAL A 10 5.20 10.30 10.04
N ASN A 11 5.44 11.51 9.54
CA ASN A 11 5.01 12.73 10.21
C ASN A 11 3.91 13.37 9.38
N PRO A 12 2.64 13.33 9.85
CA PRO A 12 1.52 13.89 9.08
C PRO A 12 1.66 15.36 8.71
N GLU A 13 2.44 16.12 9.49
CA GLU A 13 2.65 17.55 9.20
C GLU A 13 3.44 17.80 7.91
N GLU A 14 4.15 16.79 7.42
CA GLU A 14 4.91 16.87 6.16
C GLU A 14 4.04 16.57 4.93
N PHE A 15 2.78 16.18 5.12
CA PHE A 15 1.89 15.75 4.05
C PHE A 15 0.55 16.47 4.12
N ASP A 16 -0.13 16.54 2.99
CA ASP A 16 -1.51 17.01 2.91
C ASP A 16 -2.48 15.90 3.34
N GLU A 17 -2.15 14.66 3.00
CA GLU A 17 -2.94 13.48 3.37
C GLU A 17 -2.01 12.32 3.69
N VAL A 18 -2.46 11.46 4.63
CA VAL A 18 -1.79 10.20 4.96
C VAL A 18 -2.82 9.08 4.79
N TRP A 19 -2.56 8.16 3.87
CA TRP A 19 -3.44 7.04 3.58
C TRP A 19 -2.85 5.76 4.17
N ILE A 20 -3.54 5.22 5.17
CA ILE A 20 -3.14 3.96 5.80
C ILE A 20 -3.76 2.83 4.99
N ILE A 21 -2.91 2.07 4.28
CA ILE A 21 -3.35 1.00 3.38
C ILE A 21 -3.09 -0.39 3.93
N CYS A 22 -3.12 -0.53 5.25
CA CYS A 22 -3.06 -1.84 5.90
C CYS A 22 -4.46 -2.33 6.26
N ARG A 23 -4.58 -3.65 6.46
CA ARG A 23 -5.89 -4.29 6.71
C ARG A 23 -6.47 -3.88 8.05
N SER A 24 -5.66 -3.83 9.10
CA SER A 24 -6.12 -3.55 10.46
C SER A 24 -5.37 -2.38 11.07
N ILE A 25 -6.10 -1.52 11.77
CA ILE A 25 -5.56 -0.36 12.50
C ILE A 25 -5.66 -0.54 14.02
N LYS A 26 -5.96 -1.75 14.49
CA LYS A 26 -6.17 -2.00 15.93
C LYS A 26 -4.96 -1.67 16.80
N LYS A 27 -3.75 -1.77 16.24
CA LYS A 27 -2.50 -1.50 16.97
C LYS A 27 -2.00 -0.07 16.82
N LEU A 28 -2.74 0.78 16.11
CA LEU A 28 -2.32 2.16 15.90
C LEU A 28 -2.68 3.06 17.08
N ASP A 29 -1.79 4.03 17.34
CA ASP A 29 -2.03 5.08 18.32
C ASP A 29 -3.22 5.93 17.86
N ARG A 30 -4.12 6.22 18.77
CA ARG A 30 -5.27 7.10 18.55
C ARG A 30 -4.86 8.49 18.06
N THR A 31 -3.73 9.00 18.52
CA THR A 31 -3.21 10.31 18.11
C THR A 31 -3.05 10.40 16.59
N ILE A 32 -2.59 9.31 15.96
CA ILE A 32 -2.46 9.25 14.49
C ILE A 32 -3.83 9.18 13.85
N LEU A 33 -4.72 8.32 14.37
CA LEU A 33 -6.04 8.09 13.79
C LEU A 33 -6.96 9.32 13.90
N ASP A 34 -6.79 10.12 14.94
CA ASP A 34 -7.60 11.30 15.17
C ASP A 34 -7.14 12.51 14.35
N ASN A 35 -5.99 12.43 13.69
CA ASN A 35 -5.50 13.49 12.81
C ASN A 35 -6.39 13.57 11.56
N PRO A 36 -6.97 14.75 11.25
CA PRO A 36 -7.88 14.89 10.10
C PRO A 36 -7.25 14.62 8.75
N LYS A 37 -5.91 14.64 8.65
CA LYS A 37 -5.19 14.32 7.41
C LYS A 37 -5.09 12.82 7.17
N VAL A 38 -5.37 12.00 8.17
CA VAL A 38 -5.15 10.54 8.14
C VAL A 38 -6.43 9.82 7.76
N LYS A 39 -6.35 8.93 6.77
CA LYS A 39 -7.45 8.08 6.30
C LYS A 39 -7.03 6.62 6.38
N HIS A 40 -7.95 5.74 6.77
CA HIS A 40 -7.76 4.30 6.65
C HIS A 40 -8.49 3.80 5.41
N VAL A 41 -7.75 3.20 4.48
CA VAL A 41 -8.29 2.71 3.20
C VAL A 41 -7.93 1.23 3.03
N PRO A 42 -8.65 0.33 3.73
CA PRO A 42 -8.37 -1.10 3.66
C PRO A 42 -8.62 -1.72 2.28
N ASP A 43 -9.34 -1.04 1.41
CA ASP A 43 -9.55 -1.48 0.02
C ASP A 43 -8.24 -1.59 -0.77
N LEU A 44 -7.19 -0.89 -0.33
CA LEU A 44 -5.86 -0.98 -0.94
C LEU A 44 -4.93 -1.93 -0.17
N SER A 45 -5.47 -2.70 0.76
CA SER A 45 -4.75 -3.75 1.48
C SER A 45 -5.08 -5.13 0.88
N PRO A 46 -4.27 -6.16 1.17
CA PRO A 46 -4.59 -7.51 0.68
C PRO A 46 -5.95 -7.99 1.22
N SER A 47 -6.63 -8.83 0.44
CA SER A 47 -7.85 -9.50 0.88
C SER A 47 -7.58 -10.29 2.16
N MET A 48 -8.64 -10.61 2.90
CA MET A 48 -8.48 -11.46 4.10
C MET A 48 -7.85 -12.80 3.75
N GLU A 49 -8.22 -13.37 2.62
CA GLU A 49 -7.66 -14.63 2.13
C GLU A 49 -6.16 -14.55 1.89
N LEU A 50 -5.70 -13.51 1.16
CA LEU A 50 -4.28 -13.31 0.89
C LEU A 50 -3.52 -12.95 2.17
N PHE A 51 -4.12 -12.15 3.04
CA PHE A 51 -3.52 -11.78 4.32
C PHE A 51 -3.29 -13.01 5.21
N TYR A 52 -4.25 -13.91 5.30
CA TYR A 52 -4.09 -15.15 6.07
C TYR A 52 -3.06 -16.08 5.45
N ALA A 53 -3.03 -16.18 4.13
CA ALA A 53 -2.01 -16.97 3.44
C ALA A 53 -0.61 -16.45 3.76
N TYR A 54 -0.41 -15.14 3.68
CA TYR A 54 0.87 -14.50 4.04
C TYR A 54 1.26 -14.82 5.47
N ARG A 55 0.34 -14.65 6.42
CA ARG A 55 0.61 -14.93 7.84
C ARG A 55 0.98 -16.39 8.07
N LYS A 56 0.32 -17.30 7.39
CA LYS A 56 0.62 -18.73 7.46
C LYS A 56 2.05 -18.99 6.97
N TRP A 57 2.41 -18.46 5.82
CA TRP A 57 3.76 -18.61 5.28
C TRP A 57 4.82 -18.03 6.22
N ALA A 58 4.56 -16.86 6.77
CA ALA A 58 5.49 -16.22 7.71
C ALA A 58 5.64 -17.04 9.00
N ASN A 59 4.54 -17.53 9.56
CA ASN A 59 4.54 -18.32 10.79
C ASN A 59 5.22 -19.69 10.60
N GLN A 60 5.16 -20.25 9.39
CA GLN A 60 5.83 -21.50 9.05
C GLN A 60 7.32 -21.31 8.70
N GLY A 61 7.78 -20.06 8.66
CA GLY A 61 9.17 -19.74 8.31
C GLY A 61 9.51 -19.96 6.84
N VAL A 62 8.50 -20.02 5.96
CA VAL A 62 8.71 -20.27 4.52
C VAL A 62 8.55 -19.02 3.67
N TRP A 63 8.22 -17.89 4.28
CA TRP A 63 8.08 -16.62 3.55
C TRP A 63 9.41 -16.19 2.96
N ASN A 64 9.44 -15.98 1.64
CA ASN A 64 10.65 -15.63 0.92
C ASN A 64 10.31 -14.89 -0.39
N THR A 65 11.34 -14.51 -1.13
CA THR A 65 11.21 -13.81 -2.41
C THR A 65 10.45 -14.63 -3.46
N PHE A 66 10.59 -15.96 -3.44
CA PHE A 66 9.86 -16.83 -4.36
C PHE A 66 8.34 -16.74 -4.12
N LEU A 67 7.89 -16.86 -2.86
CA LEU A 67 6.47 -16.74 -2.53
C LEU A 67 5.93 -15.35 -2.82
N TRP A 68 6.75 -14.33 -2.59
CA TRP A 68 6.40 -12.95 -2.95
C TRP A 68 6.13 -12.84 -4.45
N ASN A 69 7.08 -13.26 -5.28
CA ASN A 69 6.98 -13.11 -6.73
C ASN A 69 5.92 -14.01 -7.36
N GLU A 70 5.81 -15.26 -6.90
CA GLU A 70 5.00 -16.29 -7.56
C GLU A 70 3.58 -16.38 -7.02
N LYS A 71 3.35 -15.94 -5.79
CA LYS A 71 2.03 -16.07 -5.15
C LYS A 71 1.45 -14.74 -4.72
N TYR A 72 2.17 -13.96 -3.92
CA TYR A 72 1.63 -12.75 -3.33
C TYR A 72 1.36 -11.67 -4.38
N VAL A 73 2.37 -11.31 -5.17
CA VAL A 73 2.25 -10.26 -6.18
C VAL A 73 1.15 -10.54 -7.20
N PRO A 74 1.11 -11.74 -7.84
CA PRO A 74 0.06 -12.04 -8.80
C PRO A 74 -1.34 -11.97 -8.20
N ASN A 75 -1.53 -12.49 -6.99
CA ASN A 75 -2.82 -12.48 -6.31
C ASN A 75 -3.27 -11.05 -5.97
N PHE A 76 -2.34 -10.23 -5.49
CA PHE A 76 -2.66 -8.85 -5.14
C PHE A 76 -2.98 -8.01 -6.39
N LEU A 77 -2.22 -8.18 -7.47
CA LEU A 77 -2.49 -7.50 -8.73
C LEU A 77 -3.86 -7.88 -9.29
N GLU A 78 -4.22 -9.15 -9.23
CA GLU A 78 -5.54 -9.62 -9.66
C GLU A 78 -6.65 -9.01 -8.80
N GLN A 79 -6.44 -8.96 -7.49
CA GLN A 79 -7.38 -8.31 -6.58
C GLN A 79 -7.59 -6.84 -6.95
N MET A 80 -6.53 -6.09 -7.20
CA MET A 80 -6.62 -4.67 -7.58
C MET A 80 -7.32 -4.51 -8.93
N ARG A 81 -7.05 -5.41 -9.87
CA ARG A 81 -7.65 -5.37 -11.21
C ARG A 81 -9.17 -5.59 -11.18
N ASN A 82 -9.64 -6.40 -10.24
CA ASN A 82 -11.05 -6.82 -10.18
C ASN A 82 -11.89 -6.05 -9.15
N ASP A 83 -11.27 -5.25 -8.29
CA ASP A 83 -11.99 -4.52 -7.23
C ASP A 83 -12.29 -3.09 -7.70
N VAL A 84 -13.58 -2.79 -7.90
CA VAL A 84 -14.02 -1.47 -8.36
C VAL A 84 -13.67 -0.36 -7.37
N LYS A 85 -13.83 -0.61 -6.08
CA LYS A 85 -13.50 0.39 -5.05
C LYS A 85 -12.00 0.67 -5.00
N ALA A 86 -11.18 -0.39 -5.07
CA ALA A 86 -9.73 -0.22 -5.11
C ALA A 86 -9.32 0.63 -6.32
N LYS A 87 -9.89 0.35 -7.49
CA LYS A 87 -9.59 1.12 -8.70
C LYS A 87 -10.01 2.59 -8.56
N THR A 88 -11.13 2.85 -7.92
CA THR A 88 -11.60 4.22 -7.66
C THR A 88 -10.61 4.97 -6.79
N TYR A 89 -10.11 4.34 -5.73
CA TYR A 89 -9.10 4.95 -4.87
C TYR A 89 -7.78 5.15 -5.59
N LEU A 90 -7.36 4.20 -6.42
CA LEU A 90 -6.15 4.34 -7.22
C LEU A 90 -6.25 5.53 -8.19
N GLN A 91 -7.41 5.72 -8.81
CA GLN A 91 -7.64 6.86 -9.69
C GLN A 91 -7.63 8.17 -8.91
N GLN A 92 -8.26 8.21 -7.75
CA GLN A 92 -8.26 9.36 -6.88
C GLN A 92 -6.84 9.75 -6.47
N LEU A 93 -6.03 8.77 -6.05
CA LEU A 93 -4.63 9.01 -5.69
C LEU A 93 -3.82 9.55 -6.88
N THR A 94 -4.05 8.97 -8.06
CA THR A 94 -3.37 9.42 -9.27
C THR A 94 -3.69 10.89 -9.55
N ASP A 95 -4.96 11.26 -9.48
CA ASP A 95 -5.40 12.61 -9.76
C ASP A 95 -4.89 13.59 -8.69
N GLU A 96 -5.05 13.26 -7.42
CA GLU A 96 -4.64 14.13 -6.30
C GLU A 96 -3.12 14.29 -6.19
N SER A 97 -2.35 13.30 -6.66
CA SER A 97 -0.89 13.35 -6.60
C SER A 97 -0.28 14.51 -7.38
N LYS A 98 -1.04 15.07 -8.32
CA LYS A 98 -0.57 16.19 -9.14
C LYS A 98 -0.50 17.50 -8.36
N SER A 99 -1.27 17.62 -7.28
CA SER A 99 -1.37 18.87 -6.51
C SER A 99 -1.14 18.72 -5.02
N LYS A 100 -1.08 17.49 -4.50
CA LYS A 100 -0.94 17.21 -3.07
C LYS A 100 0.27 16.32 -2.76
N ASN A 101 0.80 16.48 -1.56
CA ASN A 101 1.78 15.54 -0.99
C ASN A 101 1.03 14.50 -0.17
N ILE A 102 1.12 13.25 -0.59
CA ILE A 102 0.36 12.14 0.00
C ILE A 102 1.33 11.06 0.44
N ALA A 103 1.20 10.60 1.70
CA ALA A 103 1.93 9.43 2.19
C ALA A 103 1.04 8.20 2.10
N LEU A 104 1.55 7.13 1.50
CA LEU A 104 0.96 5.79 1.60
C LEU A 104 1.73 5.02 2.66
N VAL A 105 1.05 4.59 3.71
CA VAL A 105 1.72 3.99 4.86
C VAL A 105 1.18 2.60 5.18
N CYS A 106 2.08 1.77 5.68
CA CYS A 106 1.78 0.41 6.12
C CYS A 106 2.73 0.05 7.26
N PHE A 107 2.44 -1.06 7.95
CA PHE A 107 3.24 -1.55 9.06
C PHE A 107 4.48 -2.33 8.65
N CYS A 108 4.54 -2.84 7.42
CA CYS A 108 5.64 -3.68 6.98
C CYS A 108 6.96 -2.93 7.04
N ARG A 109 7.97 -3.54 7.66
CA ARG A 109 9.33 -2.96 7.74
C ARG A 109 10.06 -3.08 6.41
N ASP A 110 9.88 -4.21 5.72
CA ASP A 110 10.49 -4.44 4.41
C ASP A 110 9.56 -3.91 3.32
N GLU A 111 9.83 -2.69 2.87
CA GLU A 111 9.06 -2.04 1.81
C GLU A 111 9.06 -2.85 0.51
N LYS A 112 10.15 -3.54 0.21
CA LYS A 112 10.30 -4.31 -1.03
C LYS A 112 9.35 -5.50 -1.13
N MET A 113 8.97 -6.06 0.02
CA MET A 113 8.05 -7.19 0.09
C MET A 113 6.77 -6.81 0.84
N CYS A 114 6.30 -5.59 0.61
CA CYS A 114 5.07 -5.07 1.18
C CYS A 114 4.13 -4.63 0.06
N HIS A 115 2.83 -4.85 0.23
CA HIS A 115 1.83 -4.48 -0.78
C HIS A 115 1.86 -2.99 -1.13
N ARG A 116 2.37 -2.11 -0.26
CA ARG A 116 2.49 -0.68 -0.61
C ARG A 116 3.41 -0.47 -1.80
N SER A 117 4.45 -1.29 -1.98
CA SER A 117 5.30 -1.20 -3.17
C SER A 117 4.55 -1.60 -4.43
N ILE A 118 3.63 -2.57 -4.34
CA ILE A 118 2.80 -2.98 -5.46
C ILE A 118 1.81 -1.84 -5.81
N VAL A 119 1.16 -1.28 -4.79
CA VAL A 119 0.26 -0.12 -4.99
C VAL A 119 1.04 1.04 -5.61
N GLY A 120 2.25 1.30 -5.11
CA GLY A 120 3.12 2.34 -5.67
C GLY A 120 3.42 2.12 -7.14
N GLY A 121 3.75 0.88 -7.53
CA GLY A 121 3.99 0.53 -8.92
C GLY A 121 2.77 0.70 -9.81
N ILE A 122 1.61 0.28 -9.32
CA ILE A 122 0.34 0.49 -10.04
C ILE A 122 0.11 1.98 -10.30
N LEU A 123 0.28 2.80 -9.26
CA LEU A 123 0.11 4.25 -9.38
C LEU A 123 1.11 4.86 -10.36
N TYR A 124 2.36 4.41 -10.32
CA TYR A 124 3.40 4.85 -11.26
C TYR A 124 2.95 4.58 -12.71
N HIS A 125 2.45 3.39 -12.99
CA HIS A 125 1.98 3.02 -14.34
C HIS A 125 0.68 3.72 -14.73
N MET A 126 -0.08 4.21 -13.77
CA MET A 126 -1.27 5.03 -14.04
C MET A 126 -0.92 6.50 -14.31
N GLY A 127 0.33 6.89 -14.16
CA GLY A 127 0.79 8.25 -14.40
C GLY A 127 0.77 9.15 -13.17
N ALA A 128 0.65 8.61 -11.97
CA ALA A 128 0.70 9.39 -10.75
C ALA A 128 2.06 10.08 -10.58
N SER A 129 2.05 11.23 -9.91
CA SER A 129 3.28 11.86 -9.42
C SER A 129 3.71 11.10 -8.17
N ILE A 130 4.76 10.29 -8.27
CA ILE A 130 5.18 9.39 -7.20
C ILE A 130 6.69 9.24 -7.18
N GLU A 131 7.25 9.08 -5.99
CA GLU A 131 8.65 8.76 -5.79
C GLU A 131 8.95 7.37 -6.39
N ILE A 132 9.82 7.32 -7.40
CA ILE A 132 10.07 6.12 -8.19
C ILE A 132 10.94 5.12 -7.42
N LYS A 133 10.58 3.83 -7.53
CA LYS A 133 11.35 2.71 -6.98
C LYS A 133 11.65 1.69 -8.08
N ASP A 134 12.79 1.01 -7.97
CA ASP A 134 13.22 0.02 -8.98
C ASP A 134 12.25 -1.13 -9.15
N SER A 135 11.52 -1.49 -8.09
CA SER A 135 10.59 -2.62 -8.10
C SER A 135 9.30 -2.39 -8.88
N TYR A 136 9.03 -1.14 -9.32
CA TYR A 136 7.72 -0.78 -9.89
C TYR A 136 7.46 -1.34 -11.29
N GLU A 137 8.49 -1.70 -12.03
CA GLU A 137 8.36 -2.09 -13.43
C GLU A 137 7.32 -3.20 -13.67
N GLY A 138 7.29 -4.20 -12.82
CA GLY A 138 6.37 -5.33 -12.96
C GLY A 138 4.99 -5.14 -12.34
N TYR A 139 4.70 -4.01 -11.72
CA TYR A 139 3.48 -3.80 -10.94
C TYR A 139 2.47 -2.93 -11.69
N HIS A 140 1.70 -3.55 -12.56
CA HIS A 140 0.63 -2.86 -13.29
C HIS A 140 -0.61 -3.75 -13.42
N ILE A 141 -1.75 -3.13 -13.59
CA ILE A 141 -3.02 -3.82 -13.74
C ILE A 141 -3.66 -3.57 -15.12
#